data_6cecaec80091a317166ee0e92697deaf
#
_entry.id   6cecaec80091a317166ee0e92697deaf
#
_cell.length_a   1.000
_cell.length_b   1.000
_cell.length_c   1.000
_cell.angle_alpha   90.00
_cell.angle_beta   90.00
_cell.angle_gamma   90.00
#
_symmetry.space_group_name_H-M   'P 1'
#
loop_
_entity.id
_entity.type
_entity.pdbx_description
1 polymer ?
#
loop_
_entity_poly.entity_id
_entity_poly.type
_entity_poly.pdbx_seq_one_letter_code
_entity_poly.pdbx_strand_id
1 'polypeptide(L)'
;MVTPAFSDCVNKLGVDENDVIPFGRNKAKISLDVLDKPAAPGKLILVSAITPTPSGEGKTTVSIGLAQGLQAIGKKACLALRQPSMGPVFGRKGGATGGGKSSLTPPDEINMHFTGDLHAITSAHNLISAIIDTAMFFHTLNLDERKLTWTRV
;
A
#
# COMPACT_ATOMS: atom_id res chain seq x y z
N MET A 1 9.90 -17.79 -7.73
CA MET A 1 9.91 -17.36 -9.15
C MET A 1 8.88 -16.26 -9.28
N VAL A 2 9.26 -15.07 -9.77
CA VAL A 2 8.36 -13.93 -9.99
C VAL A 2 7.42 -14.19 -11.16
N THR A 3 6.29 -13.49 -11.21
CA THR A 3 5.33 -13.63 -12.32
C THR A 3 5.82 -12.88 -13.56
N PRO A 4 5.47 -13.34 -14.80
CA PRO A 4 5.81 -12.61 -16.02
C PRO A 4 5.33 -11.16 -16.01
N ALA A 5 4.11 -10.90 -15.52
CA ALA A 5 3.57 -9.55 -15.40
C ALA A 5 4.41 -8.64 -14.48
N PHE A 6 5.00 -9.19 -13.43
CA PHE A 6 5.91 -8.45 -12.57
C PHE A 6 7.22 -8.09 -13.29
N SER A 7 7.82 -9.05 -14.00
CA SER A 7 9.02 -8.80 -14.80
C SER A 7 8.79 -7.74 -15.87
N ASP A 8 7.64 -7.76 -16.54
CA ASP A 8 7.25 -6.73 -17.51
C ASP A 8 7.13 -5.34 -16.88
N CYS A 9 6.62 -5.25 -15.64
CA CYS A 9 6.57 -3.99 -14.92
C CYS A 9 7.96 -3.44 -14.59
N VAL A 10 8.88 -4.28 -14.13
CA VAL A 10 10.27 -3.89 -13.86
C VAL A 10 10.95 -3.37 -15.13
N ASN A 11 10.82 -4.08 -16.24
CA ASN A 11 11.37 -3.69 -17.53
C ASN A 11 10.81 -2.35 -18.01
N LYS A 12 9.50 -2.11 -17.84
CA LYS A 12 8.86 -0.84 -18.20
C LYS A 12 9.34 0.33 -17.37
N LEU A 13 9.69 0.11 -16.11
CA LEU A 13 10.26 1.13 -15.23
C LEU A 13 11.68 1.53 -15.68
N GLY A 14 12.39 0.63 -16.34
CA GLY A 14 13.77 0.86 -16.77
C GLY A 14 14.78 0.80 -15.61
N VAL A 15 14.44 0.09 -14.55
CA VAL A 15 15.32 -0.18 -13.42
C VAL A 15 16.17 -1.41 -13.74
N ASP A 16 17.45 -1.36 -13.41
CA ASP A 16 18.36 -2.49 -13.59
C ASP A 16 17.93 -3.67 -12.68
N GLU A 17 17.97 -4.87 -13.23
CA GLU A 17 17.58 -6.07 -12.46
C GLU A 17 18.42 -6.26 -11.18
N ASN A 18 19.67 -5.80 -11.18
CA ASN A 18 20.55 -5.85 -10.01
C ASN A 18 20.08 -4.91 -8.87
N ASP A 19 19.29 -3.89 -9.18
CA ASP A 19 18.72 -2.97 -8.21
C ASP A 19 17.35 -3.44 -7.68
N VAL A 20 16.83 -4.54 -8.21
CA VAL A 20 15.52 -5.09 -7.86
C VAL A 20 15.70 -6.25 -6.89
N ILE A 21 15.16 -6.09 -5.69
CA ILE A 21 15.17 -7.11 -4.64
C ILE A 21 13.78 -7.75 -4.56
N PRO A 22 13.56 -8.94 -5.14
CA PRO A 22 12.25 -9.59 -5.16
C PRO A 22 11.73 -9.84 -3.74
N PHE A 23 10.46 -9.55 -3.53
CA PHE A 23 9.74 -9.81 -2.29
C PHE A 23 8.42 -10.52 -2.58
N GLY A 24 8.42 -11.83 -2.46
CA GLY A 24 7.33 -12.68 -2.92
C GLY A 24 7.28 -12.81 -4.45
N ARG A 25 6.08 -12.96 -5.01
CA ARG A 25 5.89 -13.21 -6.44
C ARG A 25 5.63 -11.95 -7.27
N ASN A 26 5.02 -10.94 -6.66
CA ASN A 26 4.45 -9.78 -7.34
C ASN A 26 4.95 -8.45 -6.77
N LYS A 27 5.98 -8.48 -5.92
CA LYS A 27 6.52 -7.32 -5.24
C LYS A 27 8.03 -7.32 -5.29
N ALA A 28 8.62 -6.14 -5.21
CA ALA A 28 10.04 -5.96 -4.99
C ALA A 28 10.33 -4.69 -4.22
N LYS A 29 11.51 -4.65 -3.64
CA LYS A 29 12.14 -3.42 -3.17
C LYS A 29 13.11 -2.96 -4.24
N ILE A 30 13.31 -1.67 -4.34
CA ILE A 30 14.32 -1.07 -5.22
C ILE A 30 15.46 -0.58 -4.34
N SER A 31 16.71 -0.91 -4.69
CA SER A 31 17.88 -0.41 -3.98
C SER A 31 17.93 1.11 -4.04
N LEU A 32 18.35 1.75 -2.94
CA LEU A 32 18.57 3.19 -2.92
C LEU A 32 19.74 3.62 -3.81
N ASP A 33 20.63 2.71 -4.18
CA ASP A 33 21.75 2.98 -5.10
C ASP A 33 21.26 3.48 -6.47
N VAL A 34 20.00 3.23 -6.80
CA VAL A 34 19.35 3.80 -8.02
C VAL A 34 19.38 5.33 -8.01
N LEU A 35 19.36 5.97 -6.83
CA LEU A 35 19.37 7.42 -6.72
C LEU A 35 20.69 8.05 -7.18
N ASP A 36 21.79 7.29 -7.11
CA ASP A 36 23.11 7.73 -7.53
C ASP A 36 23.35 7.53 -9.05
N LYS A 37 22.41 6.88 -9.72
CA LYS A 37 22.50 6.63 -11.17
C LYS A 37 21.95 7.81 -11.95
N PRO A 38 22.60 8.20 -13.06
CA PRO A 38 22.09 9.28 -13.89
C PRO A 38 20.71 8.91 -14.48
N ALA A 39 19.75 9.78 -14.29
CA ALA A 39 18.40 9.60 -14.81
C ALA A 39 17.93 10.88 -15.53
N ALA A 40 17.20 10.71 -16.62
CA ALA A 40 16.54 11.85 -17.25
C ALA A 40 15.39 12.36 -16.36
N PRO A 41 15.27 13.67 -16.16
CA PRO A 41 14.21 14.23 -15.33
C PRO A 41 12.83 13.93 -15.92
N GLY A 42 11.95 13.35 -15.10
CA GLY A 42 10.55 13.13 -15.43
C GLY A 42 9.68 14.32 -15.04
N LYS A 43 8.43 14.32 -15.52
CA LYS A 43 7.42 15.29 -15.08
C LYS A 43 6.71 14.75 -13.84
N LEU A 44 6.70 15.54 -12.77
CA LEU A 44 5.97 15.21 -11.55
C LEU A 44 4.55 15.77 -11.62
N ILE A 45 3.55 14.91 -11.40
CA ILE A 45 2.16 15.29 -11.26
C ILE A 45 1.72 14.95 -9.84
N LEU A 46 1.40 15.98 -9.03
CA LEU A 46 0.90 15.80 -7.69
C LEU A 46 -0.63 15.77 -7.69
N VAL A 47 -1.21 14.67 -7.16
CA VAL A 47 -2.65 14.57 -6.93
C VAL A 47 -2.91 14.79 -5.44
N SER A 48 -3.64 15.84 -5.11
CA SER A 48 -3.92 16.26 -3.75
C SER A 48 -5.41 16.60 -3.57
N ALA A 49 -5.79 16.90 -2.34
CA ALA A 49 -7.10 17.43 -2.00
C ALA A 49 -6.94 18.59 -1.02
N ILE A 50 -7.84 19.56 -1.10
CA ILE A 50 -7.80 20.76 -0.25
C ILE A 50 -8.16 20.40 1.19
N THR A 51 -9.20 19.58 1.40
CA THR A 51 -9.72 19.23 2.72
C THR A 51 -9.99 17.73 2.80
N PRO A 52 -9.63 17.04 3.90
CA PRO A 52 -9.98 15.65 4.10
C PRO A 52 -11.48 15.51 4.42
N THR A 53 -12.09 14.44 3.92
CA THR A 53 -13.48 14.05 4.23
C THR A 53 -13.53 12.65 4.85
N PRO A 54 -14.56 12.30 5.62
CA PRO A 54 -14.69 10.96 6.21
C PRO A 54 -14.74 9.83 5.19
N SER A 55 -15.34 10.08 4.03
CA SER A 55 -15.45 9.10 2.93
C SER A 55 -14.21 9.03 2.03
N GLY A 56 -13.29 9.98 2.16
CA GLY A 56 -12.13 10.14 1.27
C GLY A 56 -12.48 10.94 0.01
N GLU A 57 -11.46 11.53 -0.64
CA GLU A 57 -11.61 12.42 -1.80
C GLU A 57 -11.24 11.75 -3.13
N GLY A 58 -10.99 10.44 -3.11
CA GLY A 58 -10.66 9.69 -4.32
C GLY A 58 -9.27 9.93 -4.89
N LYS A 59 -8.34 10.54 -4.14
CA LYS A 59 -6.95 10.82 -4.62
C LYS A 59 -6.29 9.60 -5.25
N THR A 60 -6.34 8.47 -4.61
CA THR A 60 -5.75 7.23 -5.09
C THR A 60 -6.41 6.77 -6.39
N THR A 61 -7.74 6.76 -6.45
CA THR A 61 -8.48 6.35 -7.65
C THR A 61 -8.19 7.27 -8.84
N VAL A 62 -8.12 8.58 -8.60
CA VAL A 62 -7.76 9.57 -9.63
C VAL A 62 -6.33 9.38 -10.10
N SER A 63 -5.38 9.16 -9.19
CA SER A 63 -3.97 8.91 -9.53
C SER A 63 -3.81 7.67 -10.41
N ILE A 64 -4.51 6.59 -10.07
CA ILE A 64 -4.49 5.34 -10.84
C ILE A 64 -5.10 5.56 -12.22
N GLY A 65 -6.29 6.17 -12.28
CA GLY A 65 -6.96 6.45 -13.55
C GLY A 65 -6.15 7.37 -14.46
N LEU A 66 -5.47 8.36 -13.89
CA LEU A 66 -4.59 9.25 -14.64
C LEU A 66 -3.38 8.48 -15.22
N ALA A 67 -2.73 7.64 -14.43
CA ALA A 67 -1.60 6.85 -14.92
C ALA A 67 -2.03 5.86 -16.00
N GLN A 68 -3.17 5.19 -15.84
CA GLN A 68 -3.75 4.32 -16.88
C GLN A 68 -4.09 5.10 -18.15
N GLY A 69 -4.69 6.28 -18.01
CA GLY A 69 -5.01 7.15 -19.16
C GLY A 69 -3.77 7.62 -19.90
N LEU A 70 -2.71 8.01 -19.18
CA LEU A 70 -1.43 8.38 -19.78
C LEU A 70 -0.80 7.20 -20.53
N GLN A 71 -0.83 5.99 -19.96
CA GLN A 71 -0.33 4.80 -20.64
C GLN A 71 -1.16 4.45 -21.88
N ALA A 72 -2.47 4.63 -21.85
CA ALA A 72 -3.35 4.38 -22.99
C ALA A 72 -3.05 5.27 -24.21
N ILE A 73 -2.54 6.49 -23.97
CA ILE A 73 -2.08 7.42 -25.02
C ILE A 73 -0.57 7.29 -25.31
N GLY A 74 0.05 6.19 -24.91
CA GLY A 74 1.45 5.88 -25.21
C GLY A 74 2.49 6.62 -24.36
N LYS A 75 2.10 7.24 -23.24
CA LYS A 75 3.06 7.90 -22.34
C LYS A 75 3.58 6.92 -21.30
N LYS A 76 4.87 7.02 -20.97
CA LYS A 76 5.45 6.30 -19.84
C LYS A 76 5.00 7.01 -18.55
N ALA A 77 4.25 6.32 -17.72
CA ALA A 77 3.79 6.84 -16.45
C ALA A 77 4.03 5.80 -15.35
N CYS A 78 4.47 6.27 -14.18
CA CYS A 78 4.65 5.50 -12.97
C CYS A 78 3.84 6.12 -11.84
N LEU A 79 3.27 5.30 -10.98
CA LEU A 79 2.55 5.72 -9.80
C LEU A 79 3.47 5.69 -8.57
N ALA A 80 3.46 6.77 -7.80
CA ALA A 80 4.02 6.81 -6.46
C ALA A 80 2.87 7.01 -5.47
N LEU A 81 2.43 5.95 -4.85
CA LEU A 81 1.33 5.96 -3.89
C LEU A 81 1.85 5.77 -2.46
N ARG A 82 1.15 6.33 -1.50
CA ARG A 82 1.40 6.01 -0.09
C ARG A 82 0.91 4.59 0.20
N GLN A 83 1.63 3.91 1.09
CA GLN A 83 1.15 2.64 1.62
C GLN A 83 -0.23 2.84 2.28
N PRO A 84 -1.19 1.94 2.02
CA PRO A 84 -2.50 2.00 2.65
C PRO A 84 -2.38 1.81 4.16
N SER A 85 -3.24 2.51 4.89
CA SER A 85 -3.46 2.21 6.30
C SER A 85 -4.38 1.00 6.43
N MET A 86 -4.42 0.36 7.61
CA MET A 86 -5.37 -0.73 7.90
C MET A 86 -6.85 -0.28 7.93
N GLY A 87 -7.14 0.98 7.61
CA GLY A 87 -8.50 1.51 7.51
C GLY A 87 -9.46 0.68 6.64
N PRO A 88 -9.03 0.13 5.48
CA PRO A 88 -9.87 -0.78 4.69
C PRO A 88 -10.30 -2.04 5.43
N VAL A 89 -9.45 -2.59 6.28
CA VAL A 89 -9.76 -3.78 7.11
C VAL A 89 -10.89 -3.49 8.10
N PHE A 90 -10.99 -2.26 8.56
CA PHE A 90 -12.05 -1.80 9.48
C PHE A 90 -13.28 -1.25 8.75
N GLY A 91 -13.35 -1.30 7.44
CA GLY A 91 -14.49 -0.81 6.66
C GLY A 91 -14.68 0.71 6.67
N ARG A 92 -13.69 1.48 7.15
CA ARG A 92 -13.80 2.94 7.31
C ARG A 92 -13.19 3.76 6.19
N LYS A 93 -12.43 3.14 5.30
CA LYS A 93 -11.81 3.80 4.13
C LYS A 93 -11.97 2.92 2.90
N GLY A 94 -12.08 3.54 1.74
CA GLY A 94 -11.94 2.86 0.47
C GLY A 94 -10.57 2.18 0.34
N GLY A 95 -10.50 1.11 -0.44
CA GLY A 95 -9.25 0.39 -0.70
C GLY A 95 -8.19 1.31 -1.33
N ALA A 96 -6.92 1.04 -1.00
CA ALA A 96 -5.79 1.76 -1.59
C ALA A 96 -5.46 1.30 -3.02
N THR A 97 -6.25 0.39 -3.56
CA THR A 97 -6.11 -0.17 -4.90
C THR A 97 -6.98 0.53 -5.94
N GLY A 98 -7.63 1.65 -5.56
CA GLY A 98 -8.54 2.37 -6.45
C GLY A 98 -9.95 1.81 -6.44
N GLY A 99 -10.71 2.05 -7.50
CA GLY A 99 -12.10 1.59 -7.63
C GLY A 99 -12.58 1.56 -9.08
N GLY A 100 -13.57 0.74 -9.36
CA GLY A 100 -14.09 0.56 -10.70
C GLY A 100 -13.04 0.09 -11.69
N LYS A 101 -12.89 0.81 -12.81
CA LYS A 101 -11.88 0.53 -13.84
C LYS A 101 -10.50 1.07 -13.47
N SER A 102 -10.39 1.97 -12.48
CA SER A 102 -9.13 2.54 -12.00
C SER A 102 -8.63 1.73 -10.82
N SER A 103 -8.07 0.54 -11.08
CA SER A 103 -7.64 -0.40 -10.04
C SER A 103 -6.23 -0.93 -10.26
N LEU A 104 -5.58 -1.30 -9.15
CA LEU A 104 -4.27 -1.95 -9.12
C LEU A 104 -4.41 -3.45 -8.82
N THR A 105 -3.44 -4.21 -9.26
CA THR A 105 -3.33 -5.66 -9.05
C THR A 105 -1.95 -5.99 -8.46
N PRO A 106 -1.84 -6.89 -7.48
CA PRO A 106 -2.90 -7.62 -6.77
C PRO A 106 -3.53 -6.79 -5.62
N PRO A 107 -4.86 -6.68 -5.54
CA PRO A 107 -5.51 -5.81 -4.56
C PRO A 107 -5.32 -6.27 -3.11
N ASP A 108 -5.38 -7.57 -2.87
CA ASP A 108 -5.29 -8.12 -1.52
C ASP A 108 -3.93 -7.84 -0.89
N GLU A 109 -2.85 -8.10 -1.62
CA GLU A 109 -1.50 -7.86 -1.13
C GLU A 109 -1.22 -6.38 -0.90
N ILE A 110 -1.77 -5.48 -1.76
CA ILE A 110 -1.60 -4.04 -1.63
C ILE A 110 -2.38 -3.50 -0.43
N ASN A 111 -3.60 -3.98 -0.21
CA ASN A 111 -4.46 -3.50 0.88
C ASN A 111 -4.06 -4.03 2.24
N MET A 112 -3.43 -5.21 2.30
CA MET A 112 -3.01 -5.80 3.56
C MET A 112 -1.69 -5.19 4.05
N HIS A 113 -0.58 -5.79 3.67
CA HIS A 113 0.73 -5.32 4.12
C HIS A 113 1.86 -5.93 3.28
N PHE A 114 2.83 -5.11 2.86
CA PHE A 114 3.96 -5.60 2.08
C PHE A 114 5.30 -4.89 2.36
N THR A 115 5.44 -4.28 3.54
CA THR A 115 6.66 -3.55 3.92
C THR A 115 7.77 -4.47 4.43
N GLY A 116 7.44 -5.72 4.81
CA GLY A 116 8.38 -6.72 5.32
C GLY A 116 7.89 -7.38 6.61
N ASP A 117 8.46 -8.53 6.97
CA ASP A 117 7.94 -9.42 8.00
C ASP A 117 7.96 -8.79 9.39
N LEU A 118 9.04 -8.10 9.77
CA LEU A 118 9.12 -7.44 11.09
C LEU A 118 8.05 -6.37 11.24
N HIS A 119 7.82 -5.56 10.21
CA HIS A 119 6.77 -4.56 10.22
C HIS A 119 5.37 -5.19 10.15
N ALA A 120 5.21 -6.31 9.46
CA ALA A 120 3.97 -7.08 9.42
C ALA A 120 3.61 -7.62 10.81
N ILE A 121 4.57 -8.19 11.54
CA ILE A 121 4.39 -8.69 12.91
C ILE A 121 3.97 -7.54 13.85
N THR A 122 4.67 -6.42 13.79
CA THR A 122 4.34 -5.23 14.61
C THR A 122 2.92 -4.72 14.31
N SER A 123 2.56 -4.65 13.02
CA SER A 123 1.23 -4.20 12.60
C SER A 123 0.13 -5.17 13.06
N ALA A 124 0.36 -6.47 12.97
CA ALA A 124 -0.57 -7.49 13.45
C ALA A 124 -0.74 -7.43 14.97
N HIS A 125 0.36 -7.29 15.71
CA HIS A 125 0.32 -7.13 17.16
C HIS A 125 -0.47 -5.88 17.58
N ASN A 126 -0.21 -4.74 16.94
CA ASN A 126 -0.92 -3.49 17.24
C ASN A 126 -2.41 -3.59 16.92
N LEU A 127 -2.78 -4.29 15.86
CA LEU A 127 -4.17 -4.55 15.52
C LEU A 127 -4.86 -5.40 16.58
N ILE A 128 -4.24 -6.50 17.00
CA ILE A 128 -4.77 -7.37 18.05
C ILE A 128 -4.96 -6.59 19.35
N SER A 129 -3.96 -5.81 19.75
CA SER A 129 -4.03 -4.97 20.96
C SER A 129 -5.19 -3.97 20.89
N ALA A 130 -5.36 -3.29 19.76
CA ALA A 130 -6.45 -2.33 19.56
C ALA A 130 -7.84 -3.01 19.56
N ILE A 131 -7.96 -4.21 19.02
CA ILE A 131 -9.20 -5.00 19.06
C ILE A 131 -9.54 -5.38 20.51
N ILE A 132 -8.55 -5.86 21.27
CA ILE A 132 -8.75 -6.24 22.68
C ILE A 132 -9.17 -5.02 23.51
N ASP A 133 -8.44 -3.89 23.39
CA ASP A 133 -8.78 -2.66 24.10
C ASP A 133 -10.21 -2.20 23.77
N THR A 134 -10.59 -2.22 22.49
CA THR A 134 -11.93 -1.86 22.03
C THR A 134 -12.99 -2.81 22.58
N ALA A 135 -12.72 -4.11 22.53
CA ALA A 135 -13.64 -5.14 23.02
C ALA A 135 -13.88 -5.03 24.54
N MET A 136 -12.85 -4.69 25.28
CA MET A 136 -12.96 -4.45 26.72
C MET A 136 -13.75 -3.18 27.02
N PHE A 137 -13.46 -2.09 26.33
CA PHE A 137 -14.15 -0.82 26.53
C PHE A 137 -15.65 -0.89 26.23
N PHE A 138 -16.03 -1.59 25.16
CA PHE A 138 -17.43 -1.74 24.76
C PHE A 138 -18.08 -3.03 25.26
N HIS A 139 -17.37 -3.86 26.01
CA HIS A 139 -17.85 -5.17 26.50
C HIS A 139 -18.41 -6.09 25.39
N THR A 140 -17.82 -6.02 24.19
CA THR A 140 -18.29 -6.78 23.02
C THR A 140 -17.82 -8.22 22.98
N LEU A 141 -16.77 -8.55 23.73
CA LEU A 141 -16.27 -9.91 23.92
C LEU A 141 -16.37 -10.26 25.40
N ASN A 142 -16.68 -11.52 25.70
CA ASN A 142 -16.71 -12.00 27.09
C ASN A 142 -15.28 -12.30 27.59
N LEU A 143 -14.48 -11.24 27.74
CA LEU A 143 -13.12 -11.32 28.23
C LEU A 143 -13.11 -11.17 29.75
N ASP A 144 -12.45 -12.08 30.44
CA ASP A 144 -12.23 -11.95 31.89
C ASP A 144 -11.05 -11.00 32.13
N GLU A 145 -11.35 -9.76 32.48
CA GLU A 145 -10.36 -8.71 32.74
C GLU A 145 -9.33 -9.09 33.79
N ARG A 146 -9.69 -9.98 34.72
CA ARG A 146 -8.79 -10.46 35.78
C ARG A 146 -7.73 -11.44 35.26
N LYS A 147 -7.95 -12.02 34.10
CA LYS A 147 -7.02 -12.96 33.44
C LYS A 147 -6.20 -12.31 32.33
N LEU A 148 -6.52 -11.07 31.97
CA LEU A 148 -5.77 -10.31 30.99
C LEU A 148 -4.79 -9.39 31.73
N THR A 149 -3.52 -9.69 31.58
CA THR A 149 -2.43 -8.81 32.01
C THR A 149 -1.72 -8.25 30.79
N TRP A 150 -1.74 -6.93 30.63
CA TRP A 150 -0.90 -6.25 29.66
C TRP A 150 -0.25 -5.03 30.29
N THR A 151 0.93 -4.74 29.79
CA THR A 151 1.61 -3.49 30.14
C THR A 151 1.25 -2.47 29.09
N ARG A 152 0.60 -1.39 29.48
CA ARG A 152 0.47 -0.22 28.61
C ARG A 152 1.85 0.37 28.38
N VAL A 153 2.21 0.48 27.14
CA VAL A 153 3.43 1.18 26.73
C VAL A 153 3.04 2.55 26.22
#